data_e2b87933267c27369b595904aab83555
#
_entry.id   e2b87933267c27369b595904aab83555
#
_cell.length_a   1.000
_cell.length_b   1.000
_cell.length_c   1.000
_cell.angle_alpha   90.00
_cell.angle_beta   90.00
_cell.angle_gamma   90.00
#
_symmetry.space_group_name_H-M   'P 1'
#
loop_
_entity.id
_entity.type
_entity.pdbx_description
1 polymer ?
#
loop_
_entity_poly.entity_id
_entity_poly.type
_entity_poly.pdbx_seq_one_letter_code
_entity_poly.pdbx_strand_id
1 'polypeptide(L)'
;MSVELELKLRNLCLEALEKEASEIYLLIGANPFLRINGKIVSLSNSEIISQSFVLELKDFLLQEKKEEYKNQIIFVYNLEKIGNIEITIIQEKNGPAIFLKFLDKEIEDLSKTDLPQMVINFTNLKQGIIFVTGPKDSGKATLVASLIDYINKHQSKFISTLEKPIKYKFKSQKSLIEQREVGKDVSSFHEGLQYVKKRNIDVLMISEIEDKECLNELFSIAERGTLIFAITYFDTSINLIRHFLHFYSKEEEERVRYFFAKSFGGTICVRLIPRIGGGRIRALEVLPPTTAVKTSI
;
A
#
# COMPACT_ATOMS: atom_id res chain seq x y z
N MET A 1 -1.87 -34.03 5.22
CA MET A 1 -1.35 -32.94 6.09
C MET A 1 -1.43 -31.57 5.44
N SER A 2 -0.81 -31.28 4.30
CA SER A 2 -0.88 -29.96 3.66
C SER A 2 -2.29 -29.53 3.21
N VAL A 3 -3.05 -30.45 2.62
CA VAL A 3 -4.42 -30.18 2.12
C VAL A 3 -5.41 -29.87 3.25
N GLU A 4 -5.29 -30.56 4.37
CA GLU A 4 -6.16 -30.33 5.54
C GLU A 4 -5.88 -28.97 6.20
N LEU A 5 -4.62 -28.59 6.29
CA LEU A 5 -4.18 -27.30 6.84
C LEU A 5 -4.63 -26.13 5.96
N GLU A 6 -4.47 -26.26 4.65
CA GLU A 6 -4.95 -25.28 3.69
C GLU A 6 -6.49 -25.15 3.74
N LEU A 7 -7.20 -26.25 3.89
CA LEU A 7 -8.66 -26.23 4.04
C LEU A 7 -9.08 -25.51 5.33
N LYS A 8 -8.42 -25.77 6.46
CA LYS A 8 -8.67 -25.05 7.71
C LYS A 8 -8.43 -23.56 7.57
N LEU A 9 -7.30 -23.16 6.96
CA LEU A 9 -6.99 -21.75 6.67
C LEU A 9 -8.07 -21.12 5.80
N ARG A 10 -8.48 -21.81 4.74
CA ARG A 10 -9.51 -21.33 3.80
C ARG A 10 -10.86 -21.14 4.50
N ASN A 11 -11.29 -22.10 5.30
CA ASN A 11 -12.56 -22.02 6.04
C ASN A 11 -12.56 -20.83 7.01
N LEU A 12 -11.44 -20.62 7.74
CA LEU A 12 -11.29 -19.48 8.63
C LEU A 12 -11.35 -18.15 7.86
N CYS A 13 -10.72 -18.09 6.68
CA CYS A 13 -10.78 -16.91 5.83
C CYS A 13 -12.17 -16.65 5.27
N LEU A 14 -12.92 -17.70 4.89
CA LEU A 14 -14.31 -17.57 4.42
C LEU A 14 -15.21 -17.03 5.53
N GLU A 15 -15.12 -17.61 6.73
CA GLU A 15 -15.90 -17.13 7.89
C GLU A 15 -15.58 -15.67 8.24
N ALA A 16 -14.31 -15.28 8.16
CA ALA A 16 -13.91 -13.90 8.39
C ALA A 16 -14.46 -12.94 7.32
N LEU A 17 -14.47 -13.35 6.05
CA LEU A 17 -15.03 -12.56 4.94
C LEU A 17 -16.54 -12.42 5.04
N GLU A 18 -17.27 -13.47 5.47
CA GLU A 18 -18.72 -13.40 5.74
C GLU A 18 -19.06 -12.36 6.82
N LYS A 19 -18.13 -12.15 7.78
CA LYS A 19 -18.24 -11.13 8.83
C LYS A 19 -17.66 -9.76 8.43
N GLU A 20 -17.33 -9.58 7.17
CA GLU A 20 -16.70 -8.35 6.63
C GLU A 20 -15.40 -7.98 7.35
N ALA A 21 -14.64 -8.96 7.83
CA ALA A 21 -13.35 -8.71 8.45
C ALA A 21 -12.31 -8.28 7.43
N SER A 22 -11.47 -7.33 7.81
CA SER A 22 -10.30 -6.89 7.03
C SER A 22 -9.03 -7.66 7.36
N GLU A 23 -8.95 -8.23 8.57
CA GLU A 23 -7.78 -8.95 9.07
C GLU A 23 -8.19 -10.07 10.03
N ILE A 24 -7.34 -11.12 10.10
CA ILE A 24 -7.41 -12.21 11.07
C ILE A 24 -6.10 -12.22 11.86
N TYR A 25 -6.19 -12.45 13.16
CA TYR A 25 -5.07 -12.55 14.08
C TYR A 25 -5.07 -13.92 14.75
N LEU A 26 -4.00 -14.69 14.54
CA LEU A 26 -3.80 -16.03 15.11
C LEU A 26 -2.65 -15.98 16.10
N LEU A 27 -2.99 -16.02 17.40
CA LEU A 27 -2.05 -16.06 18.51
C LEU A 27 -2.24 -17.36 19.28
N ILE A 28 -1.15 -18.00 19.69
CA ILE A 28 -1.16 -19.24 20.45
C ILE A 28 -1.88 -19.02 21.79
N GLY A 29 -2.81 -19.90 22.12
CA GLY A 29 -3.56 -19.88 23.38
C GLY A 29 -4.75 -18.90 23.42
N ALA A 30 -5.07 -18.26 22.30
CA ALA A 30 -6.21 -17.36 22.16
C ALA A 30 -7.19 -17.87 21.10
N ASN A 31 -8.43 -17.41 21.12
CA ASN A 31 -9.32 -17.58 19.98
C ASN A 31 -8.81 -16.75 18.80
N PRO A 32 -9.15 -17.07 17.55
CA PRO A 32 -8.91 -16.17 16.44
C PRO A 32 -9.57 -14.82 16.69
N PHE A 33 -8.87 -13.73 16.40
CA PHE A 33 -9.43 -12.39 16.42
C PHE A 33 -9.59 -11.85 15.01
N LEU A 34 -10.63 -11.08 14.79
CA LEU A 34 -10.96 -10.44 13.53
C LEU A 34 -10.90 -8.92 13.69
N ARG A 35 -10.49 -8.22 12.64
CA ARG A 35 -10.68 -6.77 12.55
C ARG A 35 -11.91 -6.47 11.69
N ILE A 36 -12.99 -6.02 12.32
CA ILE A 36 -14.25 -5.67 11.66
C ILE A 36 -14.50 -4.17 11.87
N ASN A 37 -14.63 -3.41 10.80
CA ASN A 37 -14.85 -1.95 10.85
C ASN A 37 -13.86 -1.19 11.76
N GLY A 38 -12.59 -1.64 11.77
CA GLY A 38 -11.53 -1.07 12.59
C GLY A 38 -11.46 -1.57 14.03
N LYS A 39 -12.46 -2.31 14.52
CA LYS A 39 -12.50 -2.88 15.87
C LYS A 39 -11.96 -4.32 15.87
N ILE A 40 -11.31 -4.70 16.97
CA ILE A 40 -10.90 -6.09 17.20
C ILE A 40 -12.06 -6.85 17.88
N VAL A 41 -12.46 -7.98 17.30
CA VAL A 41 -13.54 -8.83 17.76
C VAL A 41 -13.04 -10.26 17.86
N SER A 42 -13.28 -10.93 18.98
CA SER A 42 -12.95 -12.37 19.14
C SER A 42 -13.95 -13.24 18.38
N LEU A 43 -13.44 -14.26 17.71
CA LEU A 43 -14.26 -15.32 17.11
C LEU A 43 -14.55 -16.39 18.17
N SER A 44 -15.41 -16.05 19.14
CA SER A 44 -15.63 -16.80 20.38
C SER A 44 -16.20 -18.22 20.20
N ASN A 45 -16.75 -18.55 19.02
CA ASN A 45 -17.26 -19.90 18.71
C ASN A 45 -16.20 -20.80 18.04
N SER A 46 -14.98 -20.31 17.85
CA SER A 46 -13.88 -21.07 17.27
C SER A 46 -13.02 -21.70 18.36
N GLU A 47 -12.30 -22.76 18.00
CA GLU A 47 -11.33 -23.40 18.89
C GLU A 47 -10.18 -22.44 19.23
N ILE A 48 -9.63 -22.60 20.43
CA ILE A 48 -8.41 -21.92 20.86
C ILE A 48 -7.26 -22.34 19.93
N ILE A 49 -6.52 -21.38 19.44
CA ILE A 49 -5.39 -21.62 18.55
C ILE A 49 -4.29 -22.37 19.28
N SER A 50 -4.06 -23.61 18.86
CA SER A 50 -3.01 -24.46 19.43
C SER A 50 -1.63 -24.07 18.89
N GLN A 51 -0.60 -24.35 19.67
CA GLN A 51 0.79 -24.17 19.26
C GLN A 51 1.13 -25.00 18.01
N SER A 52 0.66 -26.27 17.96
CA SER A 52 0.88 -27.16 16.82
C SER A 52 0.31 -26.56 15.52
N PHE A 53 -0.91 -26.03 15.56
CA PHE A 53 -1.55 -25.42 14.40
C PHE A 53 -0.75 -24.22 13.86
N VAL A 54 -0.28 -23.31 14.73
CA VAL A 54 0.47 -22.14 14.30
C VAL A 54 1.83 -22.53 13.73
N LEU A 55 2.52 -23.49 14.34
CA LEU A 55 3.80 -23.98 13.85
C LEU A 55 3.66 -24.66 12.47
N GLU A 56 2.70 -25.56 12.33
CA GLU A 56 2.42 -26.23 11.05
C GLU A 56 2.02 -25.24 9.96
N LEU A 57 1.16 -24.29 10.30
CA LEU A 57 0.74 -23.24 9.35
C LEU A 57 1.92 -22.33 8.94
N LYS A 58 2.75 -21.93 9.91
CA LYS A 58 3.98 -21.17 9.61
C LYS A 58 4.88 -21.94 8.65
N ASP A 59 5.18 -23.21 8.95
CA ASP A 59 6.09 -24.01 8.15
C ASP A 59 5.52 -24.26 6.74
N PHE A 60 4.22 -24.53 6.62
CA PHE A 60 3.52 -24.63 5.33
C PHE A 60 3.67 -23.33 4.50
N LEU A 61 3.37 -22.18 5.08
CA LEU A 61 3.43 -20.90 4.41
C LEU A 61 4.85 -20.50 3.98
N LEU A 62 5.87 -20.83 4.78
CA LEU A 62 7.28 -20.54 4.47
C LEU A 62 7.84 -21.49 3.39
N GLN A 63 7.46 -22.78 3.39
CA GLN A 63 7.86 -23.74 2.34
C GLN A 63 7.38 -23.29 0.96
N GLU A 64 6.15 -22.80 0.85
CA GLU A 64 5.58 -22.26 -0.39
C GLU A 64 6.35 -21.03 -0.91
N LYS A 65 6.98 -20.25 -0.02
CA LYS A 65 7.70 -19.02 -0.37
C LYS A 65 9.19 -19.19 -0.58
N LYS A 66 9.81 -20.27 -0.05
CA LYS A 66 11.27 -20.48 -0.05
C LYS A 66 12.06 -19.31 0.58
N GLU A 67 11.48 -18.63 1.56
CA GLU A 67 12.11 -17.51 2.24
C GLU A 67 12.61 -17.91 3.63
N GLU A 68 13.75 -17.33 4.05
CA GLU A 68 14.27 -17.52 5.40
C GLU A 68 13.50 -16.66 6.40
N TYR A 69 12.93 -17.31 7.41
CA TYR A 69 12.28 -16.68 8.55
C TYR A 69 13.31 -16.45 9.67
N LYS A 70 13.56 -15.18 10.02
CA LYS A 70 14.37 -14.84 11.20
C LYS A 70 13.49 -14.55 12.41
N ASN A 71 12.86 -13.38 12.45
CA ASN A 71 11.95 -12.98 13.55
C ASN A 71 10.63 -12.38 13.04
N GLN A 72 10.64 -11.90 11.81
CA GLN A 72 9.48 -11.33 11.14
C GLN A 72 9.61 -11.52 9.63
N ILE A 73 8.48 -11.82 8.98
CA ILE A 73 8.38 -11.84 7.53
C ILE A 73 7.00 -11.32 7.12
N ILE A 74 6.94 -10.62 5.99
CA ILE A 74 5.69 -10.11 5.39
C ILE A 74 5.72 -10.46 3.91
N PHE A 75 4.67 -11.14 3.44
CA PHE A 75 4.55 -11.49 2.02
C PHE A 75 3.09 -11.61 1.60
N VAL A 76 2.84 -11.63 0.29
CA VAL A 76 1.51 -11.89 -0.26
C VAL A 76 1.37 -13.35 -0.65
N TYR A 77 0.32 -14.00 -0.17
CA TYR A 77 -0.07 -15.36 -0.48
C TYR A 77 -1.40 -15.36 -1.24
N ASN A 78 -1.47 -16.09 -2.34
CA ASN A 78 -2.72 -16.26 -3.08
C ASN A 78 -3.40 -17.54 -2.62
N LEU A 79 -4.48 -17.41 -1.87
CA LEU A 79 -5.29 -18.52 -1.41
C LEU A 79 -6.46 -18.74 -2.39
N GLU A 80 -6.55 -19.93 -2.94
CA GLU A 80 -7.59 -20.29 -3.91
C GLU A 80 -8.99 -19.95 -3.40
N LYS A 81 -9.83 -19.34 -4.23
CA LYS A 81 -11.20 -18.86 -3.95
C LYS A 81 -11.30 -17.67 -2.96
N ILE A 82 -10.23 -17.32 -2.26
CA ILE A 82 -10.16 -16.17 -1.37
C ILE A 82 -9.50 -14.98 -2.07
N GLY A 83 -8.39 -15.22 -2.79
CA GLY A 83 -7.60 -14.20 -3.45
C GLY A 83 -6.31 -13.89 -2.71
N ASN A 84 -5.79 -12.69 -2.89
CA ASN A 84 -4.54 -12.27 -2.29
C ASN A 84 -4.72 -11.92 -0.81
N ILE A 85 -3.83 -12.44 0.03
CA ILE A 85 -3.77 -12.18 1.47
C ILE A 85 -2.35 -11.73 1.78
N GLU A 86 -2.17 -10.59 2.42
CA GLU A 86 -0.90 -10.21 3.03
C GLU A 86 -0.75 -10.99 4.32
N ILE A 87 0.29 -11.81 4.40
CA ILE A 87 0.61 -12.61 5.58
C ILE A 87 1.78 -11.96 6.29
N THR A 88 1.62 -11.73 7.58
CA THR A 88 2.68 -11.32 8.49
C THR A 88 2.89 -12.42 9.52
N ILE A 89 4.10 -12.94 9.60
CA ILE A 89 4.51 -13.90 10.64
C ILE A 89 5.53 -13.20 11.52
N ILE A 90 5.29 -13.17 12.82
CA ILE A 90 6.21 -12.60 13.81
C ILE A 90 6.51 -13.61 14.90
N GLN A 91 7.68 -13.48 15.53
CA GLN A 91 7.98 -14.17 16.78
C GLN A 91 7.50 -13.30 17.95
N GLU A 92 6.68 -13.91 18.84
CA GLU A 92 6.22 -13.27 20.09
C GLU A 92 6.50 -14.21 21.29
N LYS A 93 6.10 -13.80 22.49
CA LYS A 93 6.45 -14.48 23.76
C LYS A 93 6.06 -15.96 23.80
N ASN A 94 4.90 -16.32 23.23
CA ASN A 94 4.36 -17.69 23.29
C ASN A 94 4.71 -18.53 22.05
N GLY A 95 5.47 -17.97 21.11
CA GLY A 95 5.83 -18.60 19.84
C GLY A 95 5.51 -17.71 18.64
N PRO A 96 5.41 -18.25 17.43
CA PRO A 96 5.03 -17.45 16.27
C PRO A 96 3.55 -17.01 16.36
N ALA A 97 3.29 -15.80 15.88
CA ALA A 97 1.94 -15.31 15.61
C ALA A 97 1.78 -15.03 14.12
N ILE A 98 0.58 -15.29 13.57
CA ILE A 98 0.29 -15.14 12.15
C ILE A 98 -0.87 -14.15 12.00
N PHE A 99 -0.65 -13.10 11.21
CA PHE A 99 -1.66 -12.12 10.87
C PHE A 99 -1.96 -12.20 9.38
N LEU A 100 -3.24 -12.24 9.05
CA LEU A 100 -3.74 -12.36 7.68
C LEU A 100 -4.54 -11.11 7.38
N LYS A 101 -4.14 -10.37 6.34
CA LYS A 101 -4.85 -9.19 5.88
C LYS A 101 -5.40 -9.45 4.49
N PHE A 102 -6.72 -9.37 4.34
CA PHE A 102 -7.36 -9.51 3.05
C PHE A 102 -7.01 -8.33 2.14
N LEU A 103 -6.51 -8.65 0.96
CA LEU A 103 -6.29 -7.68 -0.11
C LEU A 103 -7.48 -7.77 -1.08
N ASP A 104 -7.85 -6.64 -1.67
CA ASP A 104 -8.92 -6.64 -2.67
C ASP A 104 -8.53 -7.53 -3.85
N LYS A 105 -9.44 -8.41 -4.26
CA LYS A 105 -9.22 -9.32 -5.39
C LYS A 105 -9.09 -8.59 -6.71
N GLU A 106 -9.87 -7.54 -6.87
CA GLU A 106 -9.95 -6.72 -8.06
C GLU A 106 -9.61 -5.27 -7.73
N ILE A 107 -8.92 -4.62 -8.67
CA ILE A 107 -8.66 -3.19 -8.56
C ILE A 107 -9.98 -2.47 -8.83
N GLU A 108 -10.37 -1.60 -7.91
CA GLU A 108 -11.60 -0.81 -7.99
C GLU A 108 -11.58 0.05 -9.27
N ASP A 109 -12.61 -0.09 -10.10
CA ASP A 109 -12.75 0.71 -11.32
C ASP A 109 -13.16 2.14 -10.97
N LEU A 110 -12.29 3.09 -11.22
CA LEU A 110 -12.54 4.51 -10.92
C LEU A 110 -13.82 5.05 -11.56
N SER A 111 -14.23 4.54 -12.72
CA SER A 111 -15.45 4.97 -13.39
C SER A 111 -16.74 4.62 -12.63
N LYS A 112 -16.64 3.67 -11.69
CA LYS A 112 -17.75 3.19 -10.85
C LYS A 112 -17.69 3.72 -9.42
N THR A 113 -16.77 4.63 -9.13
CA THR A 113 -16.59 5.19 -7.78
C THR A 113 -17.14 6.60 -7.69
N ASP A 114 -17.60 6.99 -6.49
CA ASP A 114 -18.03 8.36 -6.18
C ASP A 114 -16.84 9.30 -5.89
N LEU A 115 -15.69 9.07 -6.54
CA LEU A 115 -14.51 9.91 -6.35
C LEU A 115 -14.72 11.28 -7.01
N PRO A 116 -14.30 12.37 -6.35
CA PRO A 116 -14.33 13.69 -6.96
C PRO A 116 -13.53 13.71 -8.27
N GLN A 117 -14.05 14.35 -9.30
CA GLN A 117 -13.37 14.47 -10.60
C GLN A 117 -11.94 15.02 -10.47
N MET A 118 -11.69 15.87 -9.47
CA MET A 118 -10.38 16.41 -9.15
C MET A 118 -9.34 15.30 -8.89
N VAL A 119 -9.73 14.21 -8.22
CA VAL A 119 -8.85 13.07 -7.95
C VAL A 119 -8.50 12.33 -9.24
N ILE A 120 -9.49 12.14 -10.11
CA ILE A 120 -9.28 11.52 -11.43
C ILE A 120 -8.40 12.41 -12.30
N ASN A 121 -8.55 13.73 -12.22
CA ASN A 121 -7.75 14.68 -13.00
C ASN A 121 -6.25 14.61 -12.69
N PHE A 122 -5.83 14.10 -11.52
CA PHE A 122 -4.42 13.86 -11.24
C PHE A 122 -3.78 12.87 -12.22
N THR A 123 -4.55 11.92 -12.78
CA THR A 123 -4.05 10.97 -13.77
C THR A 123 -3.66 11.62 -15.10
N ASN A 124 -4.12 12.85 -15.36
CA ASN A 124 -3.86 13.60 -16.58
C ASN A 124 -2.68 14.57 -16.45
N LEU A 125 -2.07 14.69 -15.28
CA LEU A 125 -0.87 15.50 -15.11
C LEU A 125 0.27 14.88 -15.91
N LYS A 126 1.09 15.74 -16.51
CA LYS A 126 2.25 15.30 -17.29
C LYS A 126 3.41 14.87 -16.41
N GLN A 127 3.57 15.55 -15.26
CA GLN A 127 4.67 15.34 -14.32
C GLN A 127 4.31 15.88 -12.94
N GLY A 128 5.10 15.50 -11.93
CA GLY A 128 4.99 15.98 -10.56
C GLY A 128 4.72 14.84 -9.58
N ILE A 129 4.79 15.12 -8.29
CA ILE A 129 4.60 14.15 -7.22
C ILE A 129 3.22 14.37 -6.60
N ILE A 130 2.37 13.36 -6.68
CA ILE A 130 1.09 13.27 -5.99
C ILE A 130 1.32 12.43 -4.75
N PHE A 131 1.21 13.05 -3.60
CA PHE A 131 1.32 12.36 -2.33
C PHE A 131 -0.05 11.82 -1.91
N VAL A 132 -0.16 10.50 -1.77
CA VAL A 132 -1.37 9.85 -1.24
C VAL A 132 -1.10 9.47 0.21
N THR A 133 -1.67 10.21 1.13
CA THR A 133 -1.37 10.14 2.57
C THR A 133 -2.58 9.75 3.41
N GLY A 134 -2.37 9.41 4.68
CA GLY A 134 -3.39 9.03 5.64
C GLY A 134 -2.94 7.91 6.56
N PRO A 135 -3.73 7.56 7.58
CA PRO A 135 -3.39 6.49 8.53
C PRO A 135 -3.18 5.14 7.84
N LYS A 136 -2.56 4.20 8.57
CA LYS A 136 -2.51 2.80 8.11
C LYS A 136 -3.94 2.30 7.87
N ASP A 137 -4.12 1.49 6.83
CA ASP A 137 -5.40 0.86 6.45
C ASP A 137 -6.54 1.84 6.09
N SER A 138 -6.20 3.04 5.68
CA SER A 138 -7.16 4.05 5.21
C SER A 138 -7.56 3.93 3.74
N GLY A 139 -7.08 2.90 3.00
CA GLY A 139 -7.40 2.68 1.60
C GLY A 139 -6.50 3.41 0.60
N LYS A 140 -5.33 3.93 1.02
CA LYS A 140 -4.37 4.61 0.14
C LYS A 140 -3.90 3.74 -1.03
N ALA A 141 -3.42 2.52 -0.71
CA ALA A 141 -2.90 1.61 -1.72
C ALA A 141 -3.98 1.22 -2.75
N THR A 142 -5.21 0.98 -2.29
CA THR A 142 -6.38 0.72 -3.14
C THR A 142 -6.63 1.90 -4.08
N LEU A 143 -6.66 3.13 -3.54
CA LEU A 143 -6.87 4.33 -4.36
C LEU A 143 -5.76 4.50 -5.41
N VAL A 144 -4.48 4.35 -5.01
CA VAL A 144 -3.35 4.48 -5.95
C VAL A 144 -3.42 3.38 -7.00
N ALA A 145 -3.73 2.13 -6.62
CA ALA A 145 -3.90 1.04 -7.58
C ALA A 145 -5.01 1.35 -8.60
N SER A 146 -6.13 1.92 -8.15
CA SER A 146 -7.22 2.33 -9.05
C SER A 146 -6.81 3.47 -10.00
N LEU A 147 -6.02 4.45 -9.52
CA LEU A 147 -5.49 5.53 -10.36
C LEU A 147 -4.51 4.99 -11.42
N ILE A 148 -3.60 4.08 -11.03
CA ILE A 148 -2.66 3.42 -11.93
C ILE A 148 -3.41 2.57 -12.98
N ASP A 149 -4.41 1.80 -12.56
CA ASP A 149 -5.20 0.98 -13.48
C ASP A 149 -6.01 1.83 -14.45
N TYR A 150 -6.52 2.98 -14.00
CA TYR A 150 -7.18 3.94 -14.88
C TYR A 150 -6.23 4.47 -15.96
N ILE A 151 -4.99 4.86 -15.60
CA ILE A 151 -3.96 5.25 -16.55
C ILE A 151 -3.68 4.10 -17.53
N ASN A 152 -3.48 2.88 -17.01
CA ASN A 152 -3.21 1.67 -17.78
C ASN A 152 -4.29 1.37 -18.84
N LYS A 153 -5.55 1.61 -18.51
CA LYS A 153 -6.69 1.37 -19.41
C LYS A 153 -6.88 2.46 -20.46
N HIS A 154 -6.53 3.71 -20.13
CA HIS A 154 -6.92 4.86 -20.96
C HIS A 154 -5.76 5.55 -21.67
N GLN A 155 -4.52 5.38 -21.21
CA GLN A 155 -3.34 6.08 -21.72
C GLN A 155 -2.26 5.09 -22.18
N SER A 156 -1.43 5.51 -23.17
CA SER A 156 -0.28 4.72 -23.63
C SER A 156 0.98 5.24 -22.93
N LYS A 157 1.32 4.65 -21.78
CA LYS A 157 2.38 5.08 -20.88
C LYS A 157 3.28 3.90 -20.49
N PHE A 158 4.53 4.19 -20.12
CA PHE A 158 5.35 3.24 -19.40
C PHE A 158 5.22 3.53 -17.91
N ILE A 159 4.61 2.60 -17.17
CA ILE A 159 4.34 2.68 -15.74
C ILE A 159 5.31 1.74 -15.02
N SER A 160 6.00 2.23 -14.00
CA SER A 160 6.81 1.41 -13.09
C SER A 160 6.29 1.52 -11.67
N THR A 161 6.27 0.41 -10.94
CA THR A 161 5.94 0.42 -9.51
C THR A 161 7.11 -0.10 -8.69
N LEU A 162 7.37 0.56 -7.55
CA LEU A 162 8.31 0.14 -6.51
C LEU A 162 7.53 -0.06 -5.22
N GLU A 163 7.36 -1.32 -4.79
CA GLU A 163 6.45 -1.67 -3.71
C GLU A 163 7.11 -2.57 -2.66
N LYS A 164 6.61 -2.50 -1.42
CA LYS A 164 7.07 -3.35 -0.30
C LYS A 164 5.89 -3.69 0.62
N PRO A 165 5.22 -4.84 0.41
CA PRO A 165 5.25 -5.74 -0.75
C PRO A 165 4.33 -5.26 -1.90
N ILE A 166 4.36 -5.96 -3.06
CA ILE A 166 3.38 -5.78 -4.13
C ILE A 166 2.03 -6.30 -3.66
N LYS A 167 1.03 -5.38 -3.57
CA LYS A 167 -0.33 -5.71 -3.10
C LYS A 167 -1.31 -6.01 -4.22
N TYR A 168 -1.19 -5.30 -5.33
CA TYR A 168 -2.05 -5.44 -6.51
C TYR A 168 -1.22 -5.84 -7.72
N LYS A 169 -1.68 -6.83 -8.47
CA LYS A 169 -1.04 -7.26 -9.70
C LYS A 169 -1.74 -6.63 -10.89
N PHE A 170 -1.00 -5.89 -11.68
CA PHE A 170 -1.50 -5.28 -12.90
C PHE A 170 -1.22 -6.17 -14.12
N LYS A 171 -2.13 -6.11 -15.08
CA LYS A 171 -1.89 -6.62 -16.44
C LYS A 171 -1.77 -5.42 -17.37
N SER A 172 -0.69 -5.35 -18.16
CA SER A 172 -0.54 -4.31 -19.18
C SER A 172 -1.72 -4.33 -20.15
N GLN A 173 -2.28 -3.15 -20.44
CA GLN A 173 -3.39 -2.95 -21.37
C GLN A 173 -2.95 -1.93 -22.44
N LYS A 174 -3.39 -0.67 -22.38
CA LYS A 174 -2.84 0.40 -23.23
C LYS A 174 -1.45 0.82 -22.80
N SER A 175 -1.18 0.77 -21.49
CA SER A 175 0.14 1.04 -20.95
C SER A 175 0.96 -0.23 -20.79
N LEU A 176 2.29 -0.09 -20.82
CA LEU A 176 3.22 -1.10 -20.33
C LEU A 176 3.39 -0.91 -18.83
N ILE A 177 3.22 -1.96 -18.03
CA ILE A 177 3.45 -1.92 -16.58
C ILE A 177 4.55 -2.87 -16.17
N GLU A 178 5.51 -2.35 -15.44
CA GLU A 178 6.58 -3.06 -14.76
C GLU A 178 6.36 -2.91 -13.24
N GLN A 179 6.37 -4.02 -12.50
CA GLN A 179 6.24 -4.02 -11.04
C GLN A 179 7.48 -4.64 -10.42
N ARG A 180 8.05 -3.97 -9.43
CA ARG A 180 9.25 -4.42 -8.72
C ARG A 180 9.05 -4.37 -7.20
N GLU A 181 9.30 -5.49 -6.54
CA GLU A 181 9.17 -5.63 -5.09
C GLU A 181 10.53 -5.38 -4.41
N VAL A 182 10.55 -4.44 -3.48
CA VAL A 182 11.74 -4.13 -2.68
C VAL A 182 11.99 -5.27 -1.69
N GLY A 183 13.24 -5.71 -1.63
CA GLY A 183 13.66 -6.88 -0.85
C GLY A 183 13.63 -8.19 -1.63
N LYS A 184 13.11 -8.17 -2.89
CA LYS A 184 13.00 -9.35 -3.74
C LYS A 184 13.54 -9.11 -5.15
N ASP A 185 12.98 -8.14 -5.88
CA ASP A 185 13.38 -7.79 -7.24
C ASP A 185 14.43 -6.67 -7.26
N VAL A 186 14.48 -5.88 -6.20
CA VAL A 186 15.48 -4.83 -5.92
C VAL A 186 15.81 -4.83 -4.44
N SER A 187 17.05 -4.47 -4.08
CA SER A 187 17.51 -4.50 -2.68
C SER A 187 16.93 -3.37 -1.83
N SER A 188 16.62 -2.22 -2.44
CA SER A 188 16.12 -1.02 -1.75
C SER A 188 15.32 -0.12 -2.68
N PHE A 189 14.55 0.83 -2.11
CA PHE A 189 13.90 1.88 -2.90
C PHE A 189 14.93 2.73 -3.65
N HIS A 190 16.07 3.02 -3.03
CA HIS A 190 17.15 3.77 -3.66
C HIS A 190 17.64 3.10 -4.96
N GLU A 191 17.95 1.79 -4.92
CA GLU A 191 18.34 1.04 -6.13
C GLU A 191 17.27 1.09 -7.21
N GLY A 192 15.99 0.91 -6.81
CA GLY A 192 14.87 1.00 -7.73
C GLY A 192 14.73 2.38 -8.37
N LEU A 193 14.89 3.46 -7.61
CA LEU A 193 14.84 4.84 -8.11
C LEU A 193 16.01 5.17 -9.03
N GLN A 194 17.22 4.63 -8.77
CA GLN A 194 18.36 4.78 -9.68
C GLN A 194 18.10 4.13 -11.05
N TYR A 195 17.39 3.00 -11.07
CA TYR A 195 16.94 2.38 -12.32
C TYR A 195 15.92 3.27 -13.04
N VAL A 196 14.90 3.77 -12.33
CA VAL A 196 13.86 4.67 -12.88
C VAL A 196 14.50 5.92 -13.53
N LYS A 197 15.51 6.50 -12.89
CA LYS A 197 16.25 7.69 -13.43
C LYS A 197 16.94 7.42 -14.78
N LYS A 198 17.29 6.17 -15.07
CA LYS A 198 17.97 5.77 -16.32
C LYS A 198 17.00 5.35 -17.42
N ARG A 199 15.71 5.32 -17.13
CA ARG A 199 14.65 4.90 -18.06
C ARG A 199 13.68 6.03 -18.34
N ASN A 200 13.01 5.97 -19.49
CA ASN A 200 11.95 6.91 -19.85
C ASN A 200 10.62 6.41 -19.28
N ILE A 201 10.46 6.51 -17.97
CA ILE A 201 9.24 6.11 -17.26
C ILE A 201 8.30 7.31 -17.19
N ASP A 202 7.08 7.15 -17.72
CA ASP A 202 6.07 8.19 -17.70
C ASP A 202 5.38 8.32 -16.35
N VAL A 203 5.14 7.17 -15.68
CA VAL A 203 4.43 7.11 -14.40
C VAL A 203 5.17 6.20 -13.44
N LEU A 204 5.42 6.69 -12.24
CA LEU A 204 6.02 5.94 -11.13
C LEU A 204 5.01 5.84 -9.99
N MET A 205 4.81 4.63 -9.46
CA MET A 205 4.20 4.41 -8.16
C MET A 205 5.28 4.00 -7.16
N ILE A 206 5.31 4.63 -5.98
CA ILE A 206 6.19 4.23 -4.89
C ILE A 206 5.38 4.04 -3.61
N SER A 207 5.55 2.89 -2.95
CA SER A 207 4.76 2.54 -1.77
C SER A 207 5.24 3.18 -0.48
N GLU A 208 6.46 3.72 -0.46
CA GLU A 208 7.05 4.35 0.72
C GLU A 208 8.18 5.32 0.32
N ILE A 209 8.35 6.40 1.10
CA ILE A 209 9.51 7.31 1.06
C ILE A 209 10.25 7.10 2.38
N GLU A 210 11.35 6.33 2.34
CA GLU A 210 12.06 5.92 3.55
C GLU A 210 12.89 7.05 4.17
N ASP A 211 13.48 7.92 3.34
CA ASP A 211 14.46 8.91 3.77
C ASP A 211 14.54 10.14 2.87
N LYS A 212 15.46 11.05 3.22
CA LYS A 212 15.78 12.29 2.52
C LYS A 212 16.30 12.02 1.10
N GLU A 213 17.12 10.99 0.94
CA GLU A 213 17.73 10.62 -0.33
C GLU A 213 16.66 10.14 -1.32
N CYS A 214 15.74 9.29 -0.89
CA CYS A 214 14.57 8.90 -1.67
C CYS A 214 13.77 10.12 -2.13
N LEU A 215 13.49 11.08 -1.24
CA LEU A 215 12.73 12.27 -1.59
C LEU A 215 13.45 13.14 -2.62
N ASN A 216 14.77 13.32 -2.49
CA ASN A 216 15.59 14.05 -3.47
C ASN A 216 15.58 13.38 -4.85
N GLU A 217 15.58 12.06 -4.88
CA GLU A 217 15.48 11.31 -6.14
C GLU A 217 14.11 11.48 -6.79
N LEU A 218 13.04 11.47 -6.02
CA LEU A 218 11.69 11.72 -6.52
C LEU A 218 11.56 13.12 -7.11
N PHE A 219 12.14 14.16 -6.48
CA PHE A 219 12.20 15.49 -7.07
C PHE A 219 12.89 15.47 -8.44
N SER A 220 14.08 14.85 -8.50
CA SER A 220 14.84 14.75 -9.75
C SER A 220 14.09 13.99 -10.86
N ILE A 221 13.37 12.92 -10.50
CA ILE A 221 12.58 12.10 -11.44
C ILE A 221 11.37 12.91 -11.94
N ALA A 222 10.66 13.60 -11.04
CA ALA A 222 9.52 14.43 -11.40
C ALA A 222 9.91 15.58 -12.34
N GLU A 223 11.07 16.22 -12.11
CA GLU A 223 11.57 17.29 -12.97
C GLU A 223 11.91 16.84 -14.40
N ARG A 224 12.16 15.55 -14.59
CA ARG A 224 12.43 14.95 -15.92
C ARG A 224 11.15 14.58 -16.69
N GLY A 225 9.97 14.86 -16.14
CA GLY A 225 8.70 14.63 -16.81
C GLY A 225 7.92 13.42 -16.35
N THR A 226 8.31 12.77 -15.24
CA THR A 226 7.59 11.63 -14.69
C THR A 226 6.48 12.09 -13.76
N LEU A 227 5.29 11.48 -13.88
CA LEU A 227 4.20 11.58 -12.93
C LEU A 227 4.40 10.54 -11.82
N ILE A 228 4.43 10.97 -10.55
CA ILE A 228 4.74 10.09 -9.42
C ILE A 228 3.54 10.03 -8.48
N PHE A 229 3.10 8.82 -8.11
CA PHE A 229 2.16 8.57 -7.01
C PHE A 229 2.96 7.99 -5.84
N ALA A 230 3.12 8.78 -4.77
CA ALA A 230 3.89 8.40 -3.60
C ALA A 230 2.96 8.18 -2.40
N ILE A 231 3.00 6.98 -1.80
CA ILE A 231 2.22 6.66 -0.61
C ILE A 231 2.99 7.09 0.64
N THR A 232 2.28 7.77 1.56
CA THR A 232 2.83 8.24 2.82
C THR A 232 1.84 8.04 3.97
N TYR A 233 2.21 8.40 5.22
CA TYR A 233 1.43 8.07 6.42
C TYR A 233 1.14 9.28 7.32
N PHE A 234 0.84 10.44 6.71
CA PHE A 234 0.52 11.66 7.44
C PHE A 234 -0.99 11.91 7.49
N ASP A 235 -1.45 12.54 8.56
CA ASP A 235 -2.87 12.82 8.79
C ASP A 235 -3.43 13.93 7.91
N THR A 236 -2.60 14.89 7.50
CA THR A 236 -2.97 16.04 6.69
C THR A 236 -1.90 16.40 5.68
N SER A 237 -2.28 17.11 4.62
CA SER A 237 -1.34 17.64 3.62
C SER A 237 -0.29 18.58 4.23
N ILE A 238 -0.68 19.39 5.23
CA ILE A 238 0.23 20.33 5.91
C ILE A 238 1.28 19.58 6.72
N ASN A 239 0.89 18.56 7.47
CA ASN A 239 1.82 17.75 8.27
C ASN A 239 2.81 16.99 7.38
N LEU A 240 2.37 16.50 6.23
CA LEU A 240 3.22 15.87 5.24
C LEU A 240 4.33 16.85 4.76
N ILE A 241 3.95 18.05 4.33
CA ILE A 241 4.90 19.04 3.79
C ILE A 241 5.89 19.44 4.89
N ARG A 242 5.40 19.77 6.10
CA ARG A 242 6.27 20.11 7.23
C ARG A 242 7.24 19.01 7.58
N HIS A 243 6.79 17.75 7.63
CA HIS A 243 7.65 16.63 7.96
C HIS A 243 8.78 16.46 6.95
N PHE A 244 8.49 16.53 5.66
CA PHE A 244 9.53 16.40 4.64
C PHE A 244 10.52 17.57 4.66
N LEU A 245 10.09 18.77 5.00
CA LEU A 245 11.01 19.90 5.20
C LEU A 245 11.93 19.68 6.40
N HIS A 246 11.47 19.02 7.47
CA HIS A 246 12.30 18.69 8.62
C HIS A 246 13.43 17.67 8.37
N PHE A 247 13.45 17.01 7.23
CA PHE A 247 14.59 16.17 6.82
C PHE A 247 15.85 17.00 6.51
N TYR A 248 15.71 18.32 6.39
CA TYR A 248 16.76 19.20 5.88
C TYR A 248 17.18 20.21 6.96
N SER A 249 18.45 20.65 6.88
CA SER A 249 18.94 21.73 7.72
C SER A 249 18.32 23.07 7.32
N LYS A 250 18.43 24.07 8.21
CA LYS A 250 17.93 25.42 7.89
C LYS A 250 18.57 26.04 6.66
N GLU A 251 19.85 25.73 6.42
CA GLU A 251 20.61 26.20 5.25
C GLU A 251 20.13 25.57 3.94
N GLU A 252 19.59 24.36 4.01
CA GLU A 252 19.04 23.63 2.85
C GLU A 252 17.57 23.98 2.59
N GLU A 253 16.85 24.51 3.57
CA GLU A 253 15.40 24.62 3.59
C GLU A 253 14.84 25.41 2.39
N GLU A 254 15.42 26.57 2.06
CA GLU A 254 14.95 27.40 0.93
C GLU A 254 15.07 26.65 -0.39
N ARG A 255 16.20 25.98 -0.61
CA ARG A 255 16.43 25.17 -1.82
C ARG A 255 15.43 24.04 -1.92
N VAL A 256 15.15 23.36 -0.80
CA VAL A 256 14.23 22.22 -0.77
C VAL A 256 12.79 22.68 -0.97
N ARG A 257 12.38 23.79 -0.38
CA ARG A 257 11.05 24.39 -0.64
C ARG A 257 10.85 24.66 -2.12
N TYR A 258 11.87 25.20 -2.80
CA TYR A 258 11.82 25.42 -4.24
C TYR A 258 11.59 24.11 -5.02
N PHE A 259 12.37 23.05 -4.76
CA PHE A 259 12.21 21.77 -5.44
C PHE A 259 10.87 21.12 -5.11
N PHE A 260 10.45 21.19 -3.85
CA PHE A 260 9.17 20.67 -3.40
C PHE A 260 8.01 21.36 -4.14
N ALA A 261 7.97 22.69 -4.12
CA ALA A 261 6.94 23.48 -4.80
C ALA A 261 6.92 23.21 -6.30
N LYS A 262 8.10 23.13 -6.95
CA LYS A 262 8.25 22.86 -8.38
C LYS A 262 7.73 21.46 -8.76
N SER A 263 8.06 20.44 -7.96
CA SER A 263 7.68 19.05 -8.21
C SER A 263 6.30 18.71 -7.66
N PHE A 264 5.65 19.59 -6.89
CA PHE A 264 4.37 19.33 -6.25
C PHE A 264 3.26 19.14 -7.28
N GLY A 265 2.73 17.93 -7.37
CA GLY A 265 1.59 17.54 -8.21
C GLY A 265 0.26 17.51 -7.45
N GLY A 266 0.31 17.56 -6.12
CA GLY A 266 -0.87 17.58 -5.25
C GLY A 266 -0.78 16.60 -4.09
N THR A 267 -1.80 16.64 -3.21
CA THR A 267 -1.95 15.70 -2.11
C THR A 267 -3.36 15.16 -2.06
N ILE A 268 -3.51 13.89 -1.76
CA ILE A 268 -4.77 13.23 -1.46
C ILE A 268 -4.64 12.58 -0.08
N CYS A 269 -5.30 13.17 0.93
CA CYS A 269 -5.36 12.58 2.26
C CYS A 269 -6.58 11.68 2.35
N VAL A 270 -6.38 10.39 2.68
CA VAL A 270 -7.43 9.36 2.64
C VAL A 270 -7.76 8.90 4.04
N ARG A 271 -9.04 8.88 4.40
CA ARG A 271 -9.56 8.30 5.63
C ARG A 271 -10.76 7.41 5.34
N LEU A 272 -10.87 6.30 6.06
CA LEU A 272 -12.06 5.46 6.05
C LEU A 272 -12.89 5.75 7.30
N ILE A 273 -14.11 6.19 7.10
CA ILE A 273 -15.06 6.55 8.16
C ILE A 273 -16.12 5.44 8.23
N PRO A 274 -16.50 4.95 9.43
CA PRO A 274 -17.61 4.01 9.57
C PRO A 274 -18.91 4.58 9.01
N ARG A 275 -19.63 3.77 8.24
CA ARG A 275 -20.95 4.14 7.69
C ARG A 275 -22.05 3.66 8.63
N ILE A 276 -23.12 4.47 8.78
CA ILE A 276 -24.35 4.02 9.46
C ILE A 276 -24.96 2.89 8.63
N GLY A 277 -25.21 1.74 9.26
CA GLY A 277 -25.73 0.55 8.57
C GLY A 277 -24.62 -0.46 8.16
N GLY A 278 -23.35 -0.20 8.51
CA GLY A 278 -22.20 -1.09 8.24
C GLY A 278 -21.30 -0.61 7.11
N GLY A 279 -20.10 -1.24 7.04
CA GLY A 279 -19.07 -0.86 6.08
C GLY A 279 -18.35 0.45 6.42
N ARG A 280 -17.54 0.94 5.47
CA ARG A 280 -16.77 2.18 5.60
C ARG A 280 -16.90 3.01 4.33
N ILE A 281 -16.89 4.33 4.47
CA ILE A 281 -16.87 5.28 3.36
C ILE A 281 -15.53 6.01 3.33
N ARG A 282 -15.05 6.30 2.14
CA ARG A 282 -13.81 7.05 1.93
C ARG A 282 -14.08 8.55 2.07
N ALA A 283 -13.39 9.20 3.01
CA ALA A 283 -13.32 10.65 3.12
C ALA A 283 -11.96 11.13 2.59
N LEU A 284 -11.98 12.21 1.81
CA LEU A 284 -10.80 12.74 1.15
C LEU A 284 -10.59 14.21 1.50
N GLU A 285 -9.35 14.59 1.83
CA GLU A 285 -8.85 15.95 1.73
C GLU A 285 -7.97 16.01 0.47
N VAL A 286 -8.25 16.94 -0.42
CA VAL A 286 -7.52 17.06 -1.70
C VAL A 286 -6.92 18.46 -1.81
N LEU A 287 -5.59 18.52 -1.95
CA LEU A 287 -4.84 19.75 -2.16
C LEU A 287 -4.27 19.76 -3.59
N PRO A 288 -4.87 20.49 -4.53
CA PRO A 288 -4.41 20.56 -5.90
C PRO A 288 -3.15 21.44 -6.05
N PRO A 289 -2.33 21.27 -7.11
CA PRO A 289 -1.09 22.00 -7.33
C PRO A 289 -1.34 23.41 -7.91
N THR A 290 -2.20 24.21 -7.26
CA THR A 290 -2.44 25.60 -7.69
C THR A 290 -1.22 26.48 -7.45
N THR A 291 -1.14 27.59 -8.18
CA THR A 291 -0.06 28.59 -8.00
C THR A 291 -0.03 29.06 -6.53
N ALA A 292 -1.20 29.34 -5.93
CA ALA A 292 -1.28 29.77 -4.54
C ALA A 292 -0.67 28.72 -3.58
N VAL A 293 -0.99 27.43 -3.75
CA VAL A 293 -0.43 26.35 -2.93
C VAL A 293 1.08 26.27 -3.10
N LYS A 294 1.56 26.28 -4.35
CA LYS A 294 3.02 26.20 -4.64
C LYS A 294 3.79 27.39 -4.08
N THR A 295 3.21 28.57 -4.08
CA THR A 295 3.83 29.77 -3.50
C THR A 295 3.84 29.74 -1.95
N SER A 296 2.91 28.98 -1.34
CA SER A 296 2.82 28.84 0.12
C SER A 296 3.72 27.74 0.71
N ILE A 297 4.28 26.89 -0.15
CA ILE A 297 5.26 25.85 0.23
C ILE A 297 6.65 26.50 0.39
#